data_3accbca3c0d96a0910a2a70422120127
#
_entry.id   3accbca3c0d96a0910a2a70422120127
#
_cell.length_a   1.000
_cell.length_b   1.000
_cell.length_c   1.000
_cell.angle_alpha   90.00
_cell.angle_beta   90.00
_cell.angle_gamma   90.00
#
_symmetry.space_group_name_H-M   'P 1'
#
loop_
_entity.id
_entity.type
_entity.pdbx_description
1 polymer ?
#
loop_
_entity_poly.entity_id
_entity_poly.type
_entity_poly.pdbx_seq_one_letter_code
_entity_poly.pdbx_strand_id
1 'polypeptide(L)'
;MSKTMIIVDTCSDIPAELTEDFDMELLATTFDIDDRYFNEGIDFSKENFYDILPAPKGKIKSFYIPSAVYLDRYKNAATCGYENVIVFTIGDEDEVPMAAAATEAANLFKEQNPTSDLRIEVIPVKNYSIAAGLVALNAAKLANEGASIDDILSSVNSSISRMTMLVDAFNVPPIYNDPTFKWRKWVSFSGSYHPYPALKICNGKATELPIIKGDHSAFDQFYAYCIEALRTEKPEYAIGYASRAKEARGLALLLEEELGYPPIALYKLGAISAYGASKASLVLCYMAPSIENQLKG
;
A
#
# COMPACT_ATOMS: atom_id res chain seq x y z
N MET A 1 2.61 16.91 -24.71
CA MET A 1 2.08 16.40 -23.43
C MET A 1 3.26 16.31 -22.48
N SER A 2 3.11 16.78 -21.27
CA SER A 2 4.16 16.71 -20.25
C SER A 2 4.45 15.24 -19.91
N LYS A 3 5.72 14.84 -19.98
CA LYS A 3 6.12 13.46 -19.71
C LYS A 3 6.38 13.30 -18.21
N THR A 4 5.54 12.52 -17.54
CA THR A 4 5.60 12.29 -16.08
C THR A 4 5.95 10.84 -15.78
N MET A 5 6.98 10.62 -14.97
CA MET A 5 7.37 9.32 -14.44
C MET A 5 6.79 9.12 -13.04
N ILE A 6 6.22 7.95 -12.78
CA ILE A 6 5.74 7.57 -11.46
C ILE A 6 6.71 6.56 -10.86
N ILE A 7 7.17 6.82 -9.65
CA ILE A 7 8.02 5.91 -8.87
C ILE A 7 7.25 5.45 -7.64
N VAL A 8 7.27 4.17 -7.37
CA VAL A 8 6.67 3.54 -6.19
C VAL A 8 7.57 2.42 -5.67
N ASP A 9 7.54 2.13 -4.39
CA ASP A 9 8.32 1.04 -3.81
C ASP A 9 7.58 -0.30 -3.84
N THR A 10 8.32 -1.41 -3.70
CA THR A 10 7.74 -2.77 -3.71
C THR A 10 6.79 -3.04 -2.55
N CYS A 11 6.88 -2.28 -1.44
CA CYS A 11 5.94 -2.39 -0.32
C CYS A 11 4.53 -1.90 -0.66
N SER A 12 4.34 -1.24 -1.81
CA SER A 12 3.02 -0.90 -2.33
C SER A 12 2.20 -2.11 -2.76
N ASP A 13 2.83 -3.28 -2.90
CA ASP A 13 2.22 -4.54 -3.35
C ASP A 13 1.50 -4.49 -4.71
N ILE A 14 1.68 -3.41 -5.47
CA ILE A 14 1.02 -3.28 -6.77
C ILE A 14 1.42 -4.45 -7.68
N PRO A 15 0.47 -5.15 -8.31
CA PRO A 15 0.77 -6.18 -9.30
C PRO A 15 1.46 -5.57 -10.54
N ALA A 16 2.48 -6.26 -11.06
CA ALA A 16 3.22 -5.79 -12.23
C ALA A 16 2.30 -5.56 -13.43
N GLU A 17 1.30 -6.42 -13.59
CA GLU A 17 0.31 -6.35 -14.68
C GLU A 17 -0.49 -5.04 -14.70
N LEU A 18 -0.61 -4.37 -13.54
CA LEU A 18 -1.28 -3.08 -13.45
C LEU A 18 -0.36 -1.90 -13.81
N THR A 19 0.94 -2.13 -13.96
CA THR A 19 1.94 -1.08 -14.21
C THR A 19 2.50 -1.11 -15.63
N GLU A 20 2.30 -2.20 -16.38
CA GLU A 20 2.92 -2.45 -17.69
C GLU A 20 2.57 -1.39 -18.76
N ASP A 21 1.37 -0.81 -18.68
CA ASP A 21 0.87 0.16 -19.66
C ASP A 21 1.25 1.62 -19.31
N PHE A 22 1.99 1.85 -18.23
CA PHE A 22 2.28 3.18 -17.71
C PHE A 22 3.78 3.42 -17.53
N ASP A 23 4.19 4.68 -17.58
CA ASP A 23 5.55 5.11 -17.20
C ASP A 23 5.71 5.03 -15.66
N MET A 24 5.66 3.81 -15.12
CA MET A 24 5.82 3.50 -13.70
C MET A 24 7.05 2.66 -13.43
N GLU A 25 7.74 2.95 -12.33
CA GLU A 25 8.89 2.15 -11.87
C GLU A 25 8.69 1.71 -10.43
N LEU A 26 8.86 0.39 -10.18
CA LEU A 26 8.89 -0.17 -8.84
C LEU A 26 10.32 -0.24 -8.34
N LEU A 27 10.61 0.45 -7.24
CA LEU A 27 11.90 0.36 -6.57
C LEU A 27 11.91 -0.76 -5.54
N ALA A 28 12.92 -1.61 -5.61
CA ALA A 28 13.12 -2.68 -4.66
C ALA A 28 13.41 -2.12 -3.26
N THR A 29 12.60 -2.50 -2.29
CA THR A 29 12.83 -2.17 -0.89
C THR A 29 13.85 -3.11 -0.29
N THR A 30 14.82 -2.56 0.42
CA THR A 30 15.83 -3.31 1.17
C THR A 30 15.32 -3.59 2.58
N PHE A 31 15.39 -4.84 3.01
CA PHE A 31 15.01 -5.30 4.35
C PHE A 31 16.24 -5.73 5.14
N ASP A 32 16.31 -5.33 6.42
CA ASP A 32 17.20 -5.92 7.42
C ASP A 32 16.43 -6.98 8.20
N ILE A 33 16.76 -8.22 7.95
CA ILE A 33 16.19 -9.40 8.62
C ILE A 33 17.31 -10.14 9.34
N ASP A 34 17.34 -10.08 10.64
CA ASP A 34 18.35 -10.75 11.48
C ASP A 34 19.81 -10.45 11.05
N ASP A 35 20.13 -9.15 10.83
CA ASP A 35 21.43 -8.64 10.37
C ASP A 35 21.83 -9.10 8.94
N ARG A 36 20.88 -9.51 8.14
CA ARG A 36 21.05 -9.79 6.72
C ARG A 36 20.17 -8.88 5.89
N TYR A 37 20.72 -8.37 4.80
CA TYR A 37 20.02 -7.47 3.89
C TYR A 37 19.48 -8.23 2.70
N PHE A 38 18.22 -7.95 2.36
CA PHE A 38 17.50 -8.53 1.24
C PHE A 38 16.74 -7.45 0.49
N ASN A 39 16.68 -7.55 -0.82
CA ASN A 39 15.92 -6.66 -1.68
C ASN A 39 14.70 -7.40 -2.23
N GLU A 40 13.51 -6.89 -1.94
CA GLU A 40 12.27 -7.49 -2.42
C GLU A 40 12.18 -7.42 -3.95
N GLY A 41 11.80 -8.55 -4.56
CA GLY A 41 11.76 -8.69 -6.01
C GLY A 41 13.12 -9.02 -6.67
N ILE A 42 14.25 -8.95 -5.92
CA ILE A 42 15.60 -9.29 -6.39
C ILE A 42 16.08 -10.54 -5.66
N ASP A 43 16.18 -10.50 -4.34
CA ASP A 43 16.72 -11.61 -3.52
C ASP A 43 15.61 -12.60 -3.12
N PHE A 44 14.38 -12.17 -3.13
CA PHE A 44 13.20 -12.99 -2.90
C PHE A 44 11.97 -12.43 -3.61
N SER A 45 11.02 -13.32 -3.89
CA SER A 45 9.70 -12.96 -4.40
C SER A 45 8.64 -12.99 -3.29
N LYS A 46 7.46 -12.43 -3.57
CA LYS A 46 6.30 -12.52 -2.67
C LYS A 46 5.89 -13.96 -2.37
N GLU A 47 6.20 -14.91 -3.28
CA GLU A 47 5.88 -16.33 -3.15
C GLU A 47 6.76 -17.03 -2.13
N ASN A 48 8.06 -16.72 -2.11
CA ASN A 48 9.04 -17.41 -1.25
C ASN A 48 9.50 -16.61 -0.03
N PHE A 49 8.94 -15.42 0.19
CA PHE A 49 9.27 -14.59 1.34
C PHE A 49 9.11 -15.33 2.68
N TYR A 50 8.05 -16.14 2.81
CA TYR A 50 7.78 -16.89 4.03
C TYR A 50 8.78 -18.03 4.30
N ASP A 51 9.47 -18.49 3.25
CA ASP A 51 10.51 -19.52 3.36
C ASP A 51 11.84 -18.90 3.84
N ILE A 52 12.04 -17.60 3.55
CA ILE A 52 13.23 -16.84 3.96
C ILE A 52 13.13 -16.36 5.40
N LEU A 53 11.93 -15.98 5.84
CA LEU A 53 11.68 -15.66 7.24
C LEU A 53 11.66 -16.94 8.07
N PRO A 54 12.73 -17.27 8.84
CA PRO A 54 12.70 -18.43 9.69
C PRO A 54 11.55 -18.28 10.70
N ALA A 55 10.56 -19.17 10.64
CA ALA A 55 9.52 -19.24 11.65
C ALA A 55 10.16 -19.58 13.01
N PRO A 56 9.77 -18.98 14.08
CA PRO A 56 9.08 -17.74 14.43
C PRO A 56 10.02 -16.59 14.87
N LYS A 57 11.28 -16.53 14.45
CA LYS A 57 12.32 -15.66 15.00
C LYS A 57 12.80 -14.54 14.06
N GLY A 58 12.54 -14.65 12.76
CA GLY A 58 12.95 -13.63 11.80
C GLY A 58 12.17 -12.32 12.03
N LYS A 59 12.86 -11.30 12.53
CA LYS A 59 12.29 -9.97 12.68
C LYS A 59 12.83 -9.07 11.58
N ILE A 60 11.93 -8.39 10.90
CA ILE A 60 12.31 -7.24 10.09
C ILE A 60 12.71 -6.13 11.07
N LYS A 61 13.98 -5.76 11.08
CA LYS A 61 14.51 -4.69 11.94
C LYS A 61 14.24 -3.32 11.33
N SER A 62 14.42 -3.22 10.03
CA SER A 62 14.15 -2.03 9.25
C SER A 62 13.88 -2.38 7.80
N PHE A 63 13.25 -1.47 7.08
CA PHE A 63 13.12 -1.50 5.64
C PHE A 63 13.30 -0.08 5.09
N TYR A 64 13.95 0.05 3.94
CA TYR A 64 14.31 1.35 3.38
C TYR A 64 14.71 1.25 1.90
N ILE A 65 14.77 2.39 1.25
CA ILE A 65 15.42 2.57 -0.03
C ILE A 65 16.47 3.67 0.15
N PRO A 66 17.76 3.42 -0.16
CA PRO A 66 18.81 4.41 -0.01
C PRO A 66 18.56 5.64 -0.89
N SER A 67 18.92 6.85 -0.41
CA SER A 67 18.78 8.10 -1.18
C SER A 67 19.54 8.05 -2.52
N ALA A 68 20.66 7.34 -2.58
CA ALA A 68 21.43 7.12 -3.81
C ALA A 68 20.62 6.42 -4.91
N VAL A 69 19.69 5.53 -4.56
CA VAL A 69 18.82 4.84 -5.52
C VAL A 69 17.84 5.84 -6.15
N TYR A 70 17.19 6.67 -5.34
CA TYR A 70 16.31 7.72 -5.84
C TYR A 70 17.05 8.73 -6.71
N LEU A 71 18.24 9.17 -6.28
CA LEU A 71 19.07 10.11 -7.03
C LEU A 71 19.43 9.58 -8.41
N ASP A 72 19.78 8.29 -8.52
CA ASP A 72 20.05 7.65 -9.81
C ASP A 72 18.82 7.66 -10.72
N ARG A 73 17.62 7.41 -10.17
CA ARG A 73 16.38 7.47 -10.93
C ARG A 73 16.02 8.88 -11.40
N TYR A 74 16.25 9.89 -10.59
CA TYR A 74 16.02 11.28 -11.00
C TYR A 74 16.96 11.70 -12.12
N LYS A 75 18.24 11.30 -12.06
CA LYS A 75 19.21 11.52 -13.15
C LYS A 75 18.80 10.83 -14.44
N ASN A 76 18.33 9.58 -14.32
CA ASN A 76 17.84 8.82 -15.46
C ASN A 76 16.58 9.47 -16.06
N ALA A 77 15.62 9.86 -15.24
CA ALA A 77 14.41 10.56 -15.69
C ALA A 77 14.75 11.83 -16.46
N ALA A 78 15.65 12.66 -15.93
CA ALA A 78 16.12 13.87 -16.62
C ALA A 78 16.76 13.56 -17.98
N THR A 79 17.62 12.53 -18.04
CA THR A 79 18.28 12.08 -19.26
C THR A 79 17.30 11.54 -20.29
N CYS A 80 16.23 10.86 -19.84
CA CYS A 80 15.15 10.34 -20.69
C CYS A 80 14.11 11.39 -21.09
N GLY A 81 14.30 12.66 -20.70
CA GLY A 81 13.46 13.78 -21.09
C GLY A 81 12.10 13.82 -20.38
N TYR A 82 12.01 13.26 -19.16
CA TYR A 82 10.85 13.49 -18.31
C TYR A 82 10.86 14.92 -17.78
N GLU A 83 9.69 15.54 -17.74
CA GLU A 83 9.49 16.87 -17.18
C GLU A 83 9.12 16.79 -15.69
N ASN A 84 8.49 15.67 -15.28
CA ASN A 84 8.06 15.46 -13.92
C ASN A 84 8.39 14.05 -13.44
N VAL A 85 8.69 13.93 -12.15
CA VAL A 85 8.77 12.67 -11.39
C VAL A 85 7.90 12.82 -10.16
N ILE A 86 6.98 11.88 -9.95
CA ILE A 86 6.19 11.77 -8.73
C ILE A 86 6.58 10.47 -8.03
N VAL A 87 7.09 10.60 -6.80
CA VAL A 87 7.52 9.47 -5.98
C VAL A 87 6.49 9.22 -4.90
N PHE A 88 5.92 8.03 -4.88
CA PHE A 88 5.04 7.59 -3.80
C PHE A 88 5.81 6.69 -2.85
N THR A 89 5.77 7.01 -1.56
CA THR A 89 6.34 6.18 -0.50
C THR A 89 5.24 5.71 0.43
N ILE A 90 5.33 4.46 0.91
CA ILE A 90 4.38 3.96 1.89
C ILE A 90 4.60 4.61 3.27
N GLY A 91 3.53 4.66 4.08
CA GLY A 91 3.57 5.13 5.46
C GLY A 91 3.62 6.64 5.63
N ASP A 92 3.74 7.08 6.87
CA ASP A 92 3.87 8.49 7.25
C ASP A 92 5.35 8.91 7.26
N GLU A 93 5.65 10.17 6.98
CA GLU A 93 7.02 10.72 6.99
C GLU A 93 7.75 10.44 8.32
N ASP A 94 7.03 10.51 9.43
CA ASP A 94 7.57 10.26 10.76
C ASP A 94 7.84 8.78 11.08
N GLU A 95 7.28 7.86 10.30
CA GLU A 95 7.31 6.43 10.58
C GLU A 95 8.24 5.65 9.65
N VAL A 96 8.40 6.11 8.41
CA VAL A 96 9.12 5.40 7.36
C VAL A 96 10.17 6.32 6.72
N PRO A 97 11.44 5.96 6.75
CA PRO A 97 12.52 6.84 6.29
C PRO A 97 12.56 7.04 4.76
N MET A 98 11.71 6.36 3.99
CA MET A 98 11.76 6.39 2.53
C MET A 98 11.40 7.76 1.96
N ALA A 99 10.41 8.45 2.51
CA ALA A 99 10.06 9.81 2.08
C ALA A 99 11.21 10.80 2.33
N ALA A 100 11.87 10.70 3.48
CA ALA A 100 13.04 11.52 3.81
C ALA A 100 14.20 11.25 2.84
N ALA A 101 14.49 9.98 2.54
CA ALA A 101 15.55 9.59 1.61
C ALA A 101 15.26 10.07 0.17
N ALA A 102 14.00 9.96 -0.29
CA ALA A 102 13.59 10.46 -1.59
C ALA A 102 13.69 11.98 -1.69
N THR A 103 13.32 12.70 -0.62
CA THR A 103 13.42 14.16 -0.53
C THR A 103 14.88 14.64 -0.49
N GLU A 104 15.74 13.95 0.28
CA GLU A 104 17.18 14.21 0.31
C GLU A 104 17.78 14.06 -1.11
N ALA A 105 17.43 13.00 -1.80
CA ALA A 105 17.86 12.75 -3.17
C ALA A 105 17.40 13.85 -4.14
N ALA A 106 16.15 14.35 -3.99
CA ALA A 106 15.63 15.44 -4.82
C ALA A 106 16.40 16.74 -4.61
N ASN A 107 16.73 17.07 -3.36
CA ASN A 107 17.55 18.23 -3.03
C ASN A 107 18.95 18.12 -3.64
N LEU A 108 19.58 16.95 -3.46
CA LEU A 108 20.91 16.67 -4.03
C LEU A 108 20.91 16.71 -5.56
N PHE A 109 19.85 16.20 -6.20
CA PHE A 109 19.68 16.29 -7.65
C PHE A 109 19.65 17.74 -8.11
N LYS A 110 18.87 18.58 -7.45
CA LYS A 110 18.75 20.01 -7.77
C LYS A 110 20.07 20.77 -7.60
N GLU A 111 20.83 20.46 -6.54
CA GLU A 111 22.16 21.04 -6.30
C GLU A 111 23.15 20.65 -7.40
N GLN A 112 23.15 19.37 -7.84
CA GLN A 112 24.03 18.86 -8.86
C GLN A 112 23.62 19.27 -10.29
N ASN A 113 22.35 19.63 -10.51
CA ASN A 113 21.77 19.95 -11.81
C ASN A 113 20.96 21.27 -11.76
N PRO A 114 21.58 22.41 -11.44
CA PRO A 114 20.85 23.66 -11.18
C PRO A 114 20.10 24.23 -12.39
N THR A 115 20.42 23.76 -13.61
CA THR A 115 19.76 24.17 -14.86
C THR A 115 18.68 23.17 -15.30
N SER A 116 18.43 22.12 -14.56
CA SER A 116 17.39 21.14 -14.89
C SER A 116 16.02 21.68 -14.50
N ASP A 117 15.07 21.61 -15.43
CA ASP A 117 13.67 21.93 -15.20
C ASP A 117 12.84 20.74 -14.66
N LEU A 118 13.48 19.58 -14.38
CA LEU A 118 12.80 18.41 -13.85
C LEU A 118 12.13 18.74 -12.51
N ARG A 119 10.81 18.65 -12.47
CA ARG A 119 10.01 18.79 -11.25
C ARG A 119 9.91 17.44 -10.54
N ILE A 120 10.32 17.37 -9.28
CA ILE A 120 10.28 16.14 -8.46
C ILE A 120 9.35 16.40 -7.28
N GLU A 121 8.32 15.57 -7.15
CA GLU A 121 7.37 15.59 -6.03
C GLU A 121 7.45 14.27 -5.25
N VAL A 122 7.67 14.36 -3.95
CA VAL A 122 7.69 13.19 -3.04
C VAL A 122 6.42 13.20 -2.21
N ILE A 123 5.66 12.13 -2.28
CA ILE A 123 4.33 12.02 -1.66
C ILE A 123 4.30 10.82 -0.72
N PRO A 124 4.35 11.06 0.60
CA PRO A 124 4.10 10.00 1.58
C PRO A 124 2.61 9.64 1.56
N VAL A 125 2.33 8.40 1.19
CA VAL A 125 0.97 7.87 1.25
C VAL A 125 0.76 7.26 2.63
N LYS A 126 -0.14 7.85 3.42
CA LYS A 126 -0.44 7.43 4.80
C LYS A 126 -1.20 6.09 4.88
N ASN A 127 -1.01 5.24 3.91
CA ASN A 127 -1.55 3.90 3.81
C ASN A 127 -0.45 2.94 3.38
N TYR A 128 -0.76 1.65 3.39
CA TYR A 128 0.20 0.58 3.16
C TYR A 128 -0.29 -0.33 2.03
N SER A 129 0.59 -1.20 1.53
CA SER A 129 0.22 -2.22 0.55
C SER A 129 -0.40 -1.62 -0.71
N ILE A 130 -1.27 -2.35 -1.37
CA ILE A 130 -1.94 -1.93 -2.62
C ILE A 130 -2.73 -0.61 -2.46
N ALA A 131 -3.08 -0.17 -1.26
CA ALA A 131 -3.72 1.12 -1.08
C ALA A 131 -2.81 2.28 -1.53
N ALA A 132 -1.52 2.20 -1.23
CA ALA A 132 -0.53 3.13 -1.78
C ALA A 132 -0.33 2.92 -3.28
N GLY A 133 -0.27 1.66 -3.72
CA GLY A 133 -0.16 1.31 -5.13
C GLY A 133 -1.32 1.83 -5.99
N LEU A 134 -2.56 1.77 -5.49
CA LEU A 134 -3.73 2.28 -6.21
C LEU A 134 -3.73 3.82 -6.34
N VAL A 135 -3.21 4.52 -5.35
CA VAL A 135 -3.02 5.98 -5.47
C VAL A 135 -1.99 6.30 -6.56
N ALA A 136 -0.87 5.59 -6.58
CA ALA A 136 0.15 5.73 -7.61
C ALA A 136 -0.35 5.36 -9.01
N LEU A 137 -1.13 4.28 -9.12
CA LEU A 137 -1.76 3.85 -10.37
C LEU A 137 -2.74 4.90 -10.91
N ASN A 138 -3.54 5.52 -10.03
CA ASN A 138 -4.42 6.62 -10.45
C ASN A 138 -3.62 7.81 -10.99
N ALA A 139 -2.52 8.18 -10.35
CA ALA A 139 -1.62 9.21 -10.85
C ALA A 139 -1.03 8.85 -12.23
N ALA A 140 -0.62 7.60 -12.42
CA ALA A 140 -0.09 7.12 -13.70
C ALA A 140 -1.13 7.15 -14.83
N LYS A 141 -2.38 6.76 -14.54
CA LYS A 141 -3.50 6.86 -15.51
C LYS A 141 -3.69 8.31 -15.95
N LEU A 142 -3.78 9.24 -15.01
CA LEU A 142 -3.94 10.68 -15.31
C LEU A 142 -2.74 11.24 -16.11
N ALA A 143 -1.52 10.84 -15.77
CA ALA A 143 -0.32 11.22 -16.51
C ALA A 143 -0.38 10.71 -17.96
N ASN A 144 -0.79 9.48 -18.16
CA ASN A 144 -0.94 8.87 -19.50
C ASN A 144 -2.06 9.54 -20.32
N GLU A 145 -3.11 10.04 -19.67
CA GLU A 145 -4.18 10.84 -20.28
C GLU A 145 -3.73 12.30 -20.61
N GLY A 146 -2.54 12.69 -20.18
CA GLY A 146 -1.96 14.00 -20.43
C GLY A 146 -2.40 15.09 -19.47
N ALA A 147 -2.88 14.73 -18.27
CA ALA A 147 -3.21 15.69 -17.23
C ALA A 147 -1.97 16.50 -16.80
N SER A 148 -2.17 17.73 -16.34
CA SER A 148 -1.08 18.51 -15.77
C SER A 148 -0.62 17.92 -14.43
N ILE A 149 0.64 18.18 -14.06
CA ILE A 149 1.14 17.70 -12.76
C ILE A 149 0.31 18.24 -11.58
N ASP A 150 -0.19 19.47 -11.67
CA ASP A 150 -0.99 20.06 -10.61
C ASP A 150 -2.38 19.41 -10.49
N ASP A 151 -2.98 19.00 -11.63
CA ASP A 151 -4.22 18.22 -11.62
C ASP A 151 -4.00 16.81 -11.04
N ILE A 152 -2.87 16.17 -11.40
CA ILE A 152 -2.49 14.86 -10.84
C ILE A 152 -2.33 14.98 -9.33
N LEU A 153 -1.57 15.96 -8.83
CA LEU A 153 -1.34 16.18 -7.40
C LEU A 153 -2.65 16.48 -6.65
N SER A 154 -3.55 17.24 -7.22
CA SER A 154 -4.88 17.52 -6.66
C SER A 154 -5.69 16.21 -6.50
N SER A 155 -5.73 15.38 -7.56
CA SER A 155 -6.39 14.08 -7.54
C SER A 155 -5.78 13.13 -6.52
N VAL A 156 -4.44 13.07 -6.45
CA VAL A 156 -3.68 12.27 -5.49
C VAL A 156 -4.03 12.63 -4.05
N ASN A 157 -4.01 13.92 -3.70
CA ASN A 157 -4.36 14.39 -2.36
C ASN A 157 -5.79 14.00 -1.95
N SER A 158 -6.73 14.11 -2.88
CA SER A 158 -8.10 13.64 -2.67
C SER A 158 -8.16 12.12 -2.47
N SER A 159 -7.40 11.36 -3.26
CA SER A 159 -7.37 9.90 -3.20
C SER A 159 -6.78 9.38 -1.88
N ILE A 160 -5.66 9.95 -1.43
CA ILE A 160 -5.00 9.56 -0.16
C ILE A 160 -5.97 9.64 1.01
N SER A 161 -6.75 10.73 1.11
CA SER A 161 -7.67 10.93 2.22
C SER A 161 -8.84 9.94 2.24
N ARG A 162 -9.18 9.35 1.10
CA ARG A 162 -10.33 8.44 0.91
C ARG A 162 -9.95 6.97 0.82
N MET A 163 -8.67 6.68 0.51
CA MET A 163 -8.20 5.31 0.40
C MET A 163 -8.36 4.58 1.73
N THR A 164 -9.08 3.49 1.72
CA THR A 164 -9.45 2.71 2.90
C THR A 164 -9.04 1.26 2.72
N MET A 165 -8.53 0.66 3.79
CA MET A 165 -8.22 -0.76 3.87
C MET A 165 -9.08 -1.40 4.96
N LEU A 166 -9.64 -2.57 4.68
CA LEU A 166 -10.14 -3.51 5.68
C LEU A 166 -9.13 -4.66 5.77
N VAL A 167 -8.73 -5.01 6.97
CA VAL A 167 -7.78 -6.08 7.24
C VAL A 167 -8.44 -7.11 8.14
N ASP A 168 -8.48 -8.36 7.69
CA ASP A 168 -8.88 -9.51 8.52
C ASP A 168 -7.82 -9.72 9.60
N ALA A 169 -8.17 -9.39 10.84
CA ALA A 169 -7.26 -9.45 11.99
C ALA A 169 -7.27 -10.82 12.70
N PHE A 170 -7.57 -11.89 11.99
CA PHE A 170 -7.76 -13.24 12.52
C PHE A 170 -6.60 -13.76 13.38
N ASN A 171 -5.38 -13.34 13.11
CA ASN A 171 -4.22 -13.63 13.93
C ASN A 171 -3.52 -12.35 14.35
N VAL A 172 -3.10 -12.27 15.61
CA VAL A 172 -2.30 -11.14 16.12
C VAL A 172 -1.00 -11.05 15.32
N PRO A 173 -0.79 -9.98 14.56
CA PRO A 173 0.40 -9.87 13.75
C PRO A 173 1.68 -9.79 14.60
N PRO A 174 2.80 -10.35 14.13
CA PRO A 174 4.11 -10.21 14.79
C PRO A 174 4.54 -8.77 15.04
N ILE A 175 4.10 -7.85 14.19
CA ILE A 175 4.37 -6.41 14.26
C ILE A 175 3.90 -5.76 15.57
N TYR A 176 2.92 -6.34 16.27
CA TYR A 176 2.49 -5.85 17.57
C TYR A 176 3.56 -5.94 18.65
N ASN A 177 4.56 -6.77 18.44
CA ASN A 177 5.68 -6.94 19.36
C ASN A 177 6.90 -6.07 18.97
N ASP A 178 6.86 -5.41 17.81
CA ASP A 178 7.94 -4.53 17.37
C ASP A 178 7.75 -3.11 17.91
N PRO A 179 8.70 -2.58 18.72
CA PRO A 179 8.59 -1.23 19.27
C PRO A 179 8.73 -0.12 18.23
N THR A 180 9.25 -0.40 17.05
CA THR A 180 9.43 0.60 15.98
C THR A 180 8.13 0.94 15.28
N PHE A 181 7.13 0.06 15.31
CA PHE A 181 5.83 0.32 14.72
C PHE A 181 4.87 0.95 15.73
N LYS A 182 4.47 2.18 15.49
CA LYS A 182 3.51 2.94 16.33
C LYS A 182 2.10 2.31 16.36
N TRP A 183 1.81 1.34 15.53
CA TRP A 183 0.60 0.50 15.52
C TRP A 183 0.31 -0.14 16.88
N ARG A 184 1.32 -0.30 17.72
CA ARG A 184 1.19 -0.75 19.11
C ARG A 184 0.18 0.03 19.94
N LYS A 185 -0.07 1.30 19.61
CA LYS A 185 -0.98 2.14 20.40
C LYS A 185 -2.46 1.86 20.14
N TRP A 186 -2.78 1.01 19.18
CA TRP A 186 -4.09 0.93 18.59
C TRP A 186 -4.82 -0.37 18.90
N VAL A 187 -4.09 -1.40 19.30
CA VAL A 187 -4.66 -2.64 19.76
C VAL A 187 -4.51 -2.70 21.27
N SER A 188 -5.53 -2.23 21.95
CA SER A 188 -5.65 -2.41 23.40
C SER A 188 -6.01 -3.86 23.69
N PHE A 189 -5.00 -4.70 23.86
CA PHE A 189 -5.21 -6.07 24.32
C PHE A 189 -5.57 -6.06 25.81
N SER A 190 -6.82 -6.10 26.11
CA SER A 190 -7.29 -6.74 27.34
C SER A 190 -7.03 -8.23 27.15
N GLY A 191 -6.04 -8.83 27.83
CA GLY A 191 -5.50 -10.16 27.77
C GLY A 191 -6.44 -11.37 27.56
N SER A 192 -7.51 -11.22 26.85
CA SER A 192 -8.49 -12.20 26.46
C SER A 192 -8.40 -12.45 24.97
N TYR A 193 -8.24 -13.68 24.61
CA TYR A 193 -8.18 -14.26 23.28
C TYR A 193 -9.51 -14.01 22.52
N HIS A 194 -9.74 -12.79 22.08
CA HIS A 194 -10.87 -12.51 21.21
C HIS A 194 -10.34 -11.98 19.89
N PRO A 195 -10.50 -12.76 18.80
CA PRO A 195 -10.16 -12.27 17.47
C PRO A 195 -11.09 -11.09 17.15
N TYR A 196 -10.50 -9.92 16.98
CA TYR A 196 -11.23 -8.84 16.32
C TYR A 196 -11.48 -9.28 14.88
N PRO A 197 -12.70 -9.15 14.36
CA PRO A 197 -13.04 -9.67 13.04
C PRO A 197 -12.35 -8.89 11.93
N ALA A 198 -12.13 -7.59 12.11
CA ALA A 198 -11.47 -6.75 11.14
C ALA A 198 -10.94 -5.43 11.74
N LEU A 199 -9.94 -4.88 11.08
CA LEU A 199 -9.47 -3.51 11.26
C LEU A 199 -9.84 -2.69 10.02
N LYS A 200 -10.24 -1.45 10.22
CA LYS A 200 -10.35 -0.43 9.17
C LYS A 200 -9.18 0.53 9.28
N ILE A 201 -8.43 0.69 8.21
CA ILE A 201 -7.31 1.64 8.13
C ILE A 201 -7.67 2.71 7.10
N CYS A 202 -7.64 3.96 7.52
CA CYS A 202 -7.90 5.11 6.66
C CYS A 202 -7.00 6.26 7.09
N ASN A 203 -6.31 6.87 6.15
CA ASN A 203 -5.39 7.99 6.39
C ASN A 203 -4.40 7.71 7.54
N GLY A 204 -3.75 6.56 7.52
CA GLY A 204 -2.81 6.10 8.55
C GLY A 204 -3.44 5.72 9.89
N LYS A 205 -4.76 5.80 10.03
CA LYS A 205 -5.47 5.45 11.27
C LYS A 205 -6.15 4.10 11.16
N ALA A 206 -5.78 3.14 12.05
CA ALA A 206 -6.51 1.90 12.21
C ALA A 206 -7.63 2.05 13.26
N THR A 207 -8.75 1.44 13.01
CA THR A 207 -9.90 1.37 13.90
C THR A 207 -10.39 -0.08 13.93
N GLU A 208 -10.63 -0.61 15.12
CA GLU A 208 -11.21 -1.93 15.29
C GLU A 208 -12.68 -1.90 14.85
N LEU A 209 -13.08 -2.87 14.04
CA LEU A 209 -14.49 -3.04 13.70
C LEU A 209 -15.16 -3.95 14.73
N PRO A 210 -16.39 -3.62 15.16
CA PRO A 210 -17.07 -4.36 16.19
C PRO A 210 -17.39 -5.80 15.75
N ILE A 211 -17.48 -6.73 16.69
CA ILE A 211 -17.90 -8.10 16.41
C ILE A 211 -19.40 -8.10 16.07
N ILE A 212 -19.74 -8.66 14.91
CA ILE A 212 -21.11 -8.87 14.50
C ILE A 212 -21.72 -9.96 15.40
N LYS A 213 -22.83 -9.64 16.08
CA LYS A 213 -23.51 -10.60 16.97
C LYS A 213 -24.12 -11.75 16.16
N GLY A 214 -23.96 -12.96 16.66
CA GLY A 214 -24.47 -14.18 16.03
C GLY A 214 -23.39 -15.25 15.92
N ASP A 215 -23.76 -16.40 15.38
CA ASP A 215 -22.84 -17.52 15.11
C ASP A 215 -22.22 -17.35 13.72
N HIS A 216 -21.34 -16.37 13.61
CA HIS A 216 -20.62 -16.05 12.36
C HIS A 216 -19.15 -16.37 12.50
N SER A 217 -18.58 -17.04 11.48
CA SER A 217 -17.13 -17.23 11.39
C SER A 217 -16.42 -15.88 11.20
N ALA A 218 -15.11 -15.82 11.47
CA ALA A 218 -14.32 -14.62 11.22
C ALA A 218 -14.37 -14.20 9.74
N PHE A 219 -14.40 -15.18 8.82
CA PHE A 219 -14.56 -14.93 7.39
C PHE A 219 -15.92 -14.29 7.06
N ASP A 220 -17.03 -14.81 7.61
CA ASP A 220 -18.37 -14.26 7.37
C ASP A 220 -18.48 -12.81 7.88
N GLN A 221 -17.86 -12.52 9.02
CA GLN A 221 -17.82 -11.17 9.56
C GLN A 221 -17.00 -10.24 8.67
N PHE A 222 -15.83 -10.67 8.21
CA PHE A 222 -15.01 -9.89 7.28
C PHE A 222 -15.75 -9.65 5.96
N TYR A 223 -16.37 -10.68 5.40
CA TYR A 223 -17.21 -10.56 4.20
C TYR A 223 -18.34 -9.53 4.38
N ALA A 224 -19.03 -9.56 5.52
CA ALA A 224 -20.11 -8.59 5.80
C ALA A 224 -19.58 -7.15 5.81
N TYR A 225 -18.41 -6.90 6.39
CA TYR A 225 -17.78 -5.58 6.35
C TYR A 225 -17.35 -5.16 4.94
N CYS A 226 -16.87 -6.10 4.13
CA CYS A 226 -16.53 -5.82 2.73
C CYS A 226 -17.78 -5.40 1.94
N ILE A 227 -18.89 -6.12 2.11
CA ILE A 227 -20.16 -5.76 1.46
C ILE A 227 -20.66 -4.38 1.90
N GLU A 228 -20.64 -4.11 3.21
CA GLU A 228 -21.05 -2.81 3.73
C GLU A 228 -20.23 -1.66 3.14
N ALA A 229 -18.91 -1.86 3.05
CA ALA A 229 -17.98 -0.87 2.52
C ALA A 229 -18.17 -0.59 1.02
N LEU A 230 -18.51 -1.61 0.22
CA LEU A 230 -18.55 -1.53 -1.24
C LEU A 230 -19.95 -1.28 -1.82
N ARG A 231 -21.02 -1.52 -1.05
CA ARG A 231 -22.40 -1.43 -1.55
C ARG A 231 -22.80 -0.03 -1.95
N THR A 232 -22.23 0.98 -1.25
CA THR A 232 -22.56 2.39 -1.41
C THR A 232 -21.88 2.97 -2.59
N GLU A 233 -21.94 3.33 -3.62
CA GLU A 233 -21.18 3.96 -4.74
C GLU A 233 -20.34 3.01 -5.60
N LYS A 234 -20.36 1.71 -5.33
CA LYS A 234 -19.63 0.69 -6.11
C LYS A 234 -18.17 1.12 -6.43
N PRO A 235 -17.34 1.44 -5.42
CA PRO A 235 -15.99 1.88 -5.67
C PRO A 235 -15.14 0.76 -6.28
N GLU A 236 -14.15 1.12 -7.07
CA GLU A 236 -13.09 0.16 -7.45
C GLU A 236 -12.45 -0.40 -6.17
N TYR A 237 -12.21 -1.71 -6.14
CA TYR A 237 -11.59 -2.38 -5.00
C TYR A 237 -10.61 -3.47 -5.43
N ALA A 238 -9.66 -3.75 -4.56
CA ALA A 238 -8.67 -4.82 -4.73
C ALA A 238 -8.63 -5.70 -3.48
N ILE A 239 -8.31 -6.98 -3.66
CA ILE A 239 -8.21 -7.95 -2.57
C ILE A 239 -6.78 -8.44 -2.47
N GLY A 240 -6.18 -8.33 -1.26
CA GLY A 240 -4.88 -8.85 -0.93
C GLY A 240 -4.95 -10.09 -0.03
N TYR A 241 -3.98 -10.98 -0.17
CA TYR A 241 -3.86 -12.15 0.68
C TYR A 241 -2.39 -12.51 0.96
N ALA A 242 -2.13 -13.03 2.15
CA ALA A 242 -0.82 -13.61 2.48
C ALA A 242 -0.78 -15.10 2.09
N SER A 243 -1.17 -16.00 2.98
CA SER A 243 -1.18 -17.45 2.70
C SER A 243 -2.55 -17.98 2.29
N ARG A 244 -3.62 -17.21 2.42
CA ARG A 244 -5.02 -17.65 2.25
C ARG A 244 -5.54 -17.40 0.82
N ALA A 245 -4.81 -17.88 -0.18
CA ALA A 245 -5.17 -17.67 -1.60
C ALA A 245 -6.54 -18.25 -1.98
N LYS A 246 -6.94 -19.38 -1.37
CA LYS A 246 -8.24 -20.01 -1.63
C LYS A 246 -9.40 -19.16 -1.10
N GLU A 247 -9.27 -18.69 0.13
CA GLU A 247 -10.28 -17.83 0.75
C GLU A 247 -10.37 -16.46 0.06
N ALA A 248 -9.24 -15.91 -0.39
CA ALA A 248 -9.22 -14.66 -1.15
C ALA A 248 -9.98 -14.78 -2.48
N ARG A 249 -9.80 -15.90 -3.20
CA ARG A 249 -10.59 -16.18 -4.42
C ARG A 249 -12.08 -16.38 -4.11
N GLY A 250 -12.38 -17.09 -3.00
CA GLY A 250 -13.76 -17.23 -2.53
C GLY A 250 -14.40 -15.89 -2.20
N LEU A 251 -13.67 -15.02 -1.50
CA LEU A 251 -14.13 -13.66 -1.20
C LEU A 251 -14.39 -12.86 -2.49
N ALA A 252 -13.48 -12.92 -3.46
CA ALA A 252 -13.64 -12.22 -4.73
C ALA A 252 -14.92 -12.65 -5.46
N LEU A 253 -15.17 -13.97 -5.55
CA LEU A 253 -16.39 -14.51 -6.20
C LEU A 253 -17.66 -14.10 -5.47
N LEU A 254 -17.68 -14.17 -4.13
CA LEU A 254 -18.84 -13.78 -3.34
C LEU A 254 -19.15 -12.29 -3.48
N LEU A 255 -18.10 -11.44 -3.49
CA LEU A 255 -18.27 -9.99 -3.68
C LEU A 255 -18.75 -9.68 -5.11
N GLU A 256 -18.20 -10.33 -6.12
CA GLU A 256 -18.64 -10.16 -7.52
C GLU A 256 -20.09 -10.57 -7.70
N GLU A 257 -20.53 -11.71 -7.12
CA GLU A 257 -21.90 -12.17 -7.15
C GLU A 257 -22.87 -11.18 -6.50
N GLU A 258 -22.53 -10.66 -5.32
CA GLU A 258 -23.39 -9.74 -4.57
C GLU A 258 -23.41 -8.32 -5.16
N LEU A 259 -22.28 -7.82 -5.63
CA LEU A 259 -22.12 -6.43 -6.09
C LEU A 259 -22.35 -6.26 -7.61
N GLY A 260 -22.16 -7.33 -8.38
CA GLY A 260 -22.29 -7.32 -9.83
C GLY A 260 -21.05 -6.78 -10.57
N TYR A 261 -19.88 -6.70 -9.90
CA TYR A 261 -18.61 -6.34 -10.52
C TYR A 261 -17.42 -6.95 -9.76
N PRO A 262 -16.33 -7.35 -10.47
CA PRO A 262 -15.17 -7.99 -9.86
C PRO A 262 -14.23 -6.98 -9.20
N PRO A 263 -13.27 -7.45 -8.36
CA PRO A 263 -12.14 -6.65 -7.95
C PRO A 263 -11.25 -6.31 -9.16
N ILE A 264 -10.61 -5.14 -9.11
CA ILE A 264 -9.63 -4.76 -10.16
C ILE A 264 -8.34 -5.57 -10.05
N ALA A 265 -8.04 -6.12 -8.86
CA ALA A 265 -6.91 -7.01 -8.64
C ALA A 265 -7.15 -7.98 -7.49
N LEU A 266 -6.59 -9.18 -7.64
CA LEU A 266 -6.39 -10.15 -6.58
C LEU A 266 -4.88 -10.37 -6.46
N TYR A 267 -4.25 -9.87 -5.39
CA TYR A 267 -2.81 -9.81 -5.28
C TYR A 267 -2.28 -10.49 -4.02
N LYS A 268 -1.04 -10.97 -4.10
CA LYS A 268 -0.32 -11.52 -2.96
C LYS A 268 0.39 -10.41 -2.22
N LEU A 269 0.25 -10.37 -0.89
CA LEU A 269 0.92 -9.41 -0.03
C LEU A 269 2.44 -9.63 -0.09
N GLY A 270 3.20 -8.56 -0.22
CA GLY A 270 4.66 -8.56 -0.13
C GLY A 270 5.14 -8.64 1.33
N ALA A 271 6.45 -8.50 1.48
CA ALA A 271 7.14 -8.77 2.74
C ALA A 271 6.62 -7.92 3.91
N ILE A 272 6.57 -6.60 3.75
CA ILE A 272 6.17 -5.71 4.83
C ILE A 272 4.69 -5.86 5.18
N SER A 273 3.85 -5.95 4.16
CA SER A 273 2.40 -6.09 4.34
C SER A 273 2.04 -7.40 5.01
N ALA A 274 2.66 -8.50 4.58
CA ALA A 274 2.46 -9.81 5.18
C ALA A 274 3.06 -9.93 6.57
N TYR A 275 4.17 -9.26 6.86
CA TYR A 275 4.75 -9.17 8.19
C TYR A 275 3.85 -8.34 9.11
N GLY A 276 3.35 -7.20 8.61
CA GLY A 276 2.48 -6.31 9.37
C GLY A 276 1.10 -6.89 9.64
N ALA A 277 0.43 -7.40 8.60
CA ALA A 277 -0.95 -7.86 8.68
C ALA A 277 -1.09 -9.31 9.18
N SER A 278 -0.04 -10.09 9.26
CA SER A 278 0.05 -11.52 9.52
C SER A 278 -0.02 -12.42 8.29
N LYS A 279 0.62 -13.59 8.42
CA LYS A 279 0.64 -14.64 7.38
C LYS A 279 -0.75 -15.18 6.98
N ALA A 280 -1.78 -14.93 7.78
CA ALA A 280 -3.14 -15.44 7.53
C ALA A 280 -4.12 -14.31 7.17
N SER A 281 -3.65 -13.11 6.86
CA SER A 281 -4.54 -11.98 6.60
C SER A 281 -5.13 -11.99 5.20
N LEU A 282 -6.35 -11.49 5.13
CA LEU A 282 -6.99 -10.97 3.93
C LEU A 282 -7.10 -9.45 4.07
N VAL A 283 -6.97 -8.76 2.97
CA VAL A 283 -7.05 -7.30 2.91
C VAL A 283 -7.98 -6.90 1.78
N LEU A 284 -8.88 -5.97 2.03
CA LEU A 284 -9.66 -5.29 1.01
C LEU A 284 -9.22 -3.83 0.96
N CYS A 285 -8.86 -3.34 -0.22
CA CYS A 285 -8.56 -1.92 -0.44
C CYS A 285 -9.60 -1.32 -1.37
N TYR A 286 -10.11 -0.15 -1.02
CA TYR A 286 -11.07 0.58 -1.85
C TYR A 286 -10.96 2.09 -1.60
N MET A 287 -11.43 2.87 -2.57
CA MET A 287 -11.52 4.32 -2.43
C MET A 287 -12.90 4.70 -1.88
N ALA A 288 -12.96 5.12 -0.62
CA ALA A 288 -14.22 5.54 -0.02
C ALA A 288 -14.82 6.75 -0.76
N PRO A 289 -16.16 6.89 -0.77
CA PRO A 289 -16.86 8.03 -1.35
C PRO A 289 -16.35 9.37 -0.82
N SER A 290 -16.47 10.43 -1.62
CA SER A 290 -16.19 11.79 -1.13
C SER A 290 -17.21 12.19 -0.08
N ILE A 291 -16.80 13.00 0.91
CA ILE A 291 -17.70 13.49 1.98
C ILE A 291 -18.89 14.25 1.40
N GLU A 292 -18.73 14.93 0.26
CA GLU A 292 -19.82 15.63 -0.43
C GLU A 292 -20.95 14.69 -0.90
N ASN A 293 -20.61 13.45 -1.24
CA ASN A 293 -21.59 12.45 -1.66
C ASN A 293 -22.29 11.78 -0.47
N GLN A 294 -21.62 11.71 0.70
CA GLN A 294 -22.21 11.17 1.93
C GLN A 294 -23.31 12.07 2.51
N LEU A 295 -23.32 13.36 2.17
CA LEU A 295 -24.34 14.33 2.62
C LEU A 295 -25.55 14.41 1.67
N LYS A 296 -25.51 13.73 0.53
CA LYS A 296 -26.60 13.75 -0.48
C LYS A 296 -27.44 12.47 -0.51
N GLY A 297 -27.12 11.46 0.27
CA GLY A 297 -27.87 10.21 0.46
C GLY A 297 -28.52 10.15 1.83
#